data_2a685d71ce71bd188f599dfe74e14b45
#
_entry.id   2a685d71ce71bd188f599dfe74e14b45
#
_cell.length_a   1.000
_cell.length_b   1.000
_cell.length_c   1.000
_cell.angle_alpha   90.00
_cell.angle_beta   90.00
_cell.angle_gamma   90.00
#
_symmetry.space_group_name_H-M   'P 1'
#
loop_
_entity.id
_entity.type
_entity.pdbx_description
1 polymer ?
#
loop_
_entity_poly.entity_id
_entity_poly.type
_entity_poly.pdbx_seq_one_letter_code
_entity_poly.pdbx_strand_id
1 'polypeptide(L)'
;MSKELLALRNKIDEVDQSILSLISQRLALVAEVGEVKSEHGIPIYDPKREADMLAKRKQEAEDLGISPALIEDILRRLMRESYISENDKGFKKVYTGKGSIVIIGGNGQMGRLFARLFTLSGYTVKTLGSKTMHQAAEVVADAAAVIVTVPINKTCEIIEQLPPLPNDCILTDFTSIKVKPLQAMLAKHTGPVVGLHPMFGPDVPNLAKQVIVYCQGRYPEQYQWLIEQMRIWGANLCAIDAKEHDKCMSFIQALRHFTSFSYGVNLQREHADLEQLITLSSPIYRLELMMVGRLFAQDPVLYADIIMASDANIELIKRYYQCFGQMVKLIEQRDKTKFIENFNEVTKWFGKYAERFIKESQVLLKFANDNRE
;
A
#
# COMPACT_ATOMS: atom_id res chain seq x y z
N MET A 1 16.95 46.84 0.26
CA MET A 1 17.70 45.61 0.66
C MET A 1 19.15 45.95 0.79
N SER A 2 19.83 45.61 1.90
CA SER A 2 21.24 45.95 2.07
C SER A 2 22.11 45.20 1.05
N LYS A 3 23.23 45.84 0.58
CA LYS A 3 24.16 45.18 -0.36
C LYS A 3 24.75 43.90 0.24
N GLU A 4 24.96 43.86 1.56
CA GLU A 4 25.41 42.68 2.31
C GLU A 4 24.44 41.51 2.22
N LEU A 5 23.11 41.77 2.37
CA LEU A 5 22.11 40.73 2.26
C LEU A 5 22.04 40.13 0.85
N LEU A 6 22.21 40.98 -0.18
CA LEU A 6 22.25 40.52 -1.57
C LEU A 6 23.49 39.64 -1.82
N ALA A 7 24.66 40.03 -1.31
CA ALA A 7 25.91 39.24 -1.43
C ALA A 7 25.78 37.86 -0.73
N LEU A 8 25.11 37.80 0.42
CA LEU A 8 24.89 36.53 1.12
C LEU A 8 23.91 35.64 0.36
N ARG A 9 22.85 36.20 -0.21
CA ARG A 9 21.89 35.44 -1.04
C ARG A 9 22.57 34.84 -2.27
N ASN A 10 23.41 35.61 -2.98
CA ASN A 10 24.16 35.09 -4.13
C ASN A 10 25.06 33.89 -3.74
N LYS A 11 25.70 33.94 -2.56
CA LYS A 11 26.51 32.81 -2.06
C LYS A 11 25.61 31.58 -1.73
N ILE A 12 24.41 31.79 -1.22
CA ILE A 12 23.44 30.70 -0.99
C ILE A 12 23.03 30.10 -2.34
N ASP A 13 22.72 30.92 -3.35
CA ASP A 13 22.38 30.47 -4.69
C ASP A 13 23.49 29.63 -5.34
N GLU A 14 24.77 29.98 -5.15
CA GLU A 14 25.93 29.18 -5.61
C GLU A 14 25.98 27.80 -4.91
N VAL A 15 25.71 27.76 -3.60
CA VAL A 15 25.64 26.50 -2.83
C VAL A 15 24.48 25.65 -3.32
N ASP A 16 23.31 26.24 -3.52
CA ASP A 16 22.11 25.53 -4.02
C ASP A 16 22.35 24.95 -5.41
N GLN A 17 23.08 25.68 -6.30
CA GLN A 17 23.47 25.13 -7.59
C GLN A 17 24.43 23.93 -7.46
N SER A 18 25.31 23.95 -6.47
CA SER A 18 26.19 22.81 -6.16
C SER A 18 25.41 21.60 -5.65
N ILE A 19 24.41 21.82 -4.80
CA ILE A 19 23.49 20.77 -4.33
C ILE A 19 22.74 20.13 -5.52
N LEU A 20 22.21 20.93 -6.45
CA LEU A 20 21.55 20.41 -7.65
C LEU A 20 22.48 19.52 -8.48
N SER A 21 23.75 19.95 -8.66
CA SER A 21 24.75 19.15 -9.38
C SER A 21 25.03 17.82 -8.70
N LEU A 22 25.20 17.82 -7.38
CA LEU A 22 25.43 16.59 -6.59
C LEU A 22 24.21 15.63 -6.61
N ILE A 23 23.01 16.18 -6.57
CA ILE A 23 21.78 15.39 -6.71
C ILE A 23 21.74 14.73 -8.09
N SER A 24 22.03 15.46 -9.16
CA SER A 24 22.09 14.92 -10.52
C SER A 24 23.10 13.79 -10.65
N GLN A 25 24.31 13.96 -10.12
CA GLN A 25 25.35 12.92 -10.11
C GLN A 25 24.88 11.67 -9.33
N ARG A 26 24.26 11.88 -8.16
CA ARG A 26 23.72 10.76 -7.37
C ARG A 26 22.65 9.98 -8.13
N LEU A 27 21.74 10.66 -8.81
CA LEU A 27 20.67 10.00 -9.59
C LEU A 27 21.23 9.22 -10.79
N ALA A 28 22.29 9.71 -11.44
CA ALA A 28 22.99 8.98 -12.50
C ALA A 28 23.59 7.66 -11.96
N LEU A 29 24.29 7.70 -10.83
CA LEU A 29 24.83 6.49 -10.18
C LEU A 29 23.73 5.51 -9.75
N VAL A 30 22.59 6.02 -9.31
CA VAL A 30 21.44 5.17 -8.96
C VAL A 30 20.88 4.44 -10.18
N ALA A 31 20.87 5.10 -11.35
CA ALA A 31 20.44 4.43 -12.59
C ALA A 31 21.37 3.24 -12.94
N GLU A 32 22.67 3.39 -12.76
CA GLU A 32 23.65 2.29 -12.94
C GLU A 32 23.40 1.17 -11.89
N VAL A 33 23.14 1.52 -10.63
CA VAL A 33 22.78 0.54 -9.59
C VAL A 33 21.52 -0.22 -9.98
N GLY A 34 20.53 0.46 -10.57
CA GLY A 34 19.29 -0.17 -11.06
C GLY A 34 19.56 -1.21 -12.15
N GLU A 35 20.47 -0.95 -13.08
CA GLU A 35 20.88 -1.90 -14.11
C GLU A 35 21.51 -3.16 -13.49
N VAL A 36 22.47 -2.98 -12.57
CA VAL A 36 23.11 -4.11 -11.88
C VAL A 36 22.11 -4.92 -11.06
N LYS A 37 21.17 -4.27 -10.36
CA LYS A 37 20.11 -4.97 -9.61
C LYS A 37 19.19 -5.76 -10.54
N SER A 38 18.79 -5.16 -11.67
CA SER A 38 17.97 -5.81 -12.69
C SER A 38 18.64 -7.07 -13.25
N GLU A 39 19.91 -7.02 -13.59
CA GLU A 39 20.66 -8.16 -14.11
C GLU A 39 20.80 -9.30 -13.09
N HIS A 40 21.08 -8.97 -11.83
CA HIS A 40 21.38 -9.95 -10.79
C HIS A 40 20.15 -10.41 -9.99
N GLY A 41 18.98 -9.80 -10.21
CA GLY A 41 17.76 -10.11 -9.45
C GLY A 41 17.83 -9.65 -7.99
N ILE A 42 18.51 -8.53 -7.75
CA ILE A 42 18.58 -7.92 -6.42
C ILE A 42 17.34 -7.05 -6.24
N PRO A 43 16.61 -7.16 -5.10
CA PRO A 43 15.45 -6.32 -4.82
C PRO A 43 15.79 -4.83 -4.90
N ILE A 44 14.88 -4.02 -5.46
CA ILE A 44 15.06 -2.56 -5.47
C ILE A 44 15.05 -1.97 -4.05
N TYR A 45 14.34 -2.58 -3.11
CA TYR A 45 14.29 -2.18 -1.71
C TYR A 45 15.06 -3.16 -0.81
N ASP A 46 16.06 -2.63 -0.09
CA ASP A 46 16.83 -3.34 0.93
C ASP A 46 16.71 -2.56 2.26
N PRO A 47 15.86 -3.01 3.19
CA PRO A 47 15.61 -2.30 4.44
C PRO A 47 16.85 -2.18 5.33
N LYS A 48 17.73 -3.20 5.34
CA LYS A 48 18.94 -3.21 6.15
C LYS A 48 19.94 -2.16 5.64
N ARG A 49 20.24 -2.19 4.34
CA ARG A 49 21.14 -1.20 3.71
C ARG A 49 20.62 0.23 3.88
N GLU A 50 19.30 0.44 3.76
CA GLU A 50 18.69 1.75 3.98
C GLU A 50 18.91 2.22 5.43
N ALA A 51 18.64 1.35 6.41
CA ALA A 51 18.83 1.68 7.83
C ALA A 51 20.28 1.99 8.16
N ASP A 52 21.22 1.14 7.72
CA ASP A 52 22.65 1.31 7.95
C ASP A 52 23.18 2.64 7.34
N MET A 53 22.77 2.93 6.12
CA MET A 53 23.15 4.17 5.43
C MET A 53 22.60 5.39 6.16
N LEU A 54 21.33 5.39 6.54
CA LEU A 54 20.72 6.50 7.28
C LEU A 54 21.40 6.72 8.62
N ALA A 55 21.67 5.65 9.39
CA ALA A 55 22.35 5.74 10.68
C ALA A 55 23.72 6.41 10.52
N LYS A 56 24.51 5.97 9.54
CA LYS A 56 25.82 6.53 9.24
C LYS A 56 25.77 8.01 8.88
N ARG A 57 24.86 8.40 7.98
CA ARG A 57 24.74 9.80 7.53
C ARG A 57 24.20 10.72 8.63
N LYS A 58 23.36 10.24 9.50
CA LYS A 58 22.88 11.00 10.68
C LYS A 58 24.02 11.29 11.65
N GLN A 59 24.91 10.33 11.90
CA GLN A 59 26.10 10.56 12.74
C GLN A 59 27.04 11.58 12.10
N GLU A 60 27.35 11.43 10.82
CA GLU A 60 28.19 12.39 10.09
C GLU A 60 27.59 13.81 10.09
N ALA A 61 26.27 13.93 10.01
CA ALA A 61 25.58 15.23 10.09
C ALA A 61 25.75 15.87 11.48
N GLU A 62 25.59 15.07 12.55
CA GLU A 62 25.78 15.53 13.93
C GLU A 62 27.21 16.04 14.14
N ASP A 63 28.23 15.34 13.65
CA ASP A 63 29.63 15.72 13.71
C ASP A 63 29.91 17.05 12.98
N LEU A 64 29.10 17.39 11.97
CA LEU A 64 29.17 18.66 11.22
C LEU A 64 28.26 19.77 11.78
N GLY A 65 27.54 19.52 12.89
CA GLY A 65 26.58 20.46 13.46
C GLY A 65 25.31 20.63 12.65
N ILE A 66 25.00 19.66 11.76
CA ILE A 66 23.78 19.63 10.94
C ILE A 66 22.73 18.76 11.65
N SER A 67 21.46 19.17 11.62
CA SER A 67 20.37 18.36 12.19
C SER A 67 20.32 16.96 11.54
N PRO A 68 20.44 15.87 12.32
CA PRO A 68 20.28 14.51 11.82
C PRO A 68 18.92 14.26 11.18
N ALA A 69 17.85 14.93 11.66
CA ALA A 69 16.51 14.84 11.10
C ALA A 69 16.45 15.46 9.69
N LEU A 70 17.10 16.60 9.46
CA LEU A 70 17.16 17.22 8.14
C LEU A 70 17.81 16.29 7.11
N ILE A 71 18.93 15.66 7.47
CA ILE A 71 19.62 14.72 6.56
C ILE A 71 18.77 13.48 6.31
N GLU A 72 18.10 12.96 7.32
CA GLU A 72 17.18 11.83 7.15
C GLU A 72 16.05 12.16 6.16
N ASP A 73 15.43 13.32 6.28
CA ASP A 73 14.32 13.76 5.40
C ASP A 73 14.79 13.91 3.94
N ILE A 74 15.94 14.57 3.72
CA ILE A 74 16.54 14.74 2.39
C ILE A 74 16.85 13.36 1.77
N LEU A 75 17.53 12.49 2.49
CA LEU A 75 17.93 11.18 1.98
C LEU A 75 16.73 10.29 1.70
N ARG A 76 15.71 10.30 2.55
CA ARG A 76 14.45 9.56 2.31
C ARG A 76 13.75 10.06 1.04
N ARG A 77 13.77 11.37 0.77
CA ARG A 77 13.22 11.93 -0.47
C ARG A 77 14.01 11.46 -1.68
N LEU A 78 15.35 11.55 -1.64
CA LEU A 78 16.22 11.08 -2.70
C LEU A 78 16.10 9.57 -2.95
N MET A 79 15.90 8.76 -1.90
CA MET A 79 15.66 7.31 -2.07
C MET A 79 14.33 7.02 -2.76
N ARG A 80 13.26 7.78 -2.48
CA ARG A 80 11.99 7.60 -3.20
C ARG A 80 12.14 7.82 -4.71
N GLU A 81 12.89 8.86 -5.12
CA GLU A 81 13.20 9.08 -6.54
C GLU A 81 14.07 7.96 -7.11
N SER A 82 15.01 7.44 -6.32
CA SER A 82 15.86 6.30 -6.70
C SER A 82 15.04 5.07 -7.04
N TYR A 83 14.04 4.71 -6.22
CA TYR A 83 13.17 3.56 -6.48
C TYR A 83 12.35 3.71 -7.76
N ILE A 84 11.95 4.92 -8.13
CA ILE A 84 11.27 5.18 -9.40
C ILE A 84 12.21 4.91 -10.57
N SER A 85 13.42 5.46 -10.51
CA SER A 85 14.44 5.27 -11.54
C SER A 85 14.86 3.80 -11.70
N GLU A 86 15.06 3.08 -10.59
CA GLU A 86 15.39 1.65 -10.60
C GLU A 86 14.24 0.80 -11.19
N ASN A 87 12.98 1.14 -10.90
CA ASN A 87 11.81 0.44 -11.44
C ASN A 87 11.75 0.49 -12.98
N ASP A 88 12.15 1.60 -13.58
CA ASP A 88 12.11 1.78 -15.04
C ASP A 88 13.21 1.01 -15.79
N LYS A 89 14.25 0.51 -15.09
CA LYS A 89 15.28 -0.36 -15.65
C LYS A 89 14.84 -1.81 -15.86
N GLY A 90 13.63 -2.14 -15.37
CA GLY A 90 13.09 -3.51 -15.42
C GLY A 90 13.65 -4.40 -14.31
N PHE A 91 13.32 -5.68 -14.40
CA PHE A 91 13.63 -6.65 -13.32
C PHE A 91 14.03 -7.98 -13.91
N LYS A 92 14.89 -8.71 -13.21
CA LYS A 92 15.20 -10.09 -13.56
C LYS A 92 13.95 -10.98 -13.50
N LYS A 93 13.75 -11.76 -14.54
CA LYS A 93 12.75 -12.82 -14.57
C LYS A 93 13.20 -13.96 -13.67
N VAL A 94 12.40 -14.27 -12.64
CA VAL A 94 12.71 -15.37 -11.69
C VAL A 94 12.31 -16.73 -12.28
N TYR A 95 11.13 -16.82 -12.88
CA TYR A 95 10.65 -18.06 -13.48
C TYR A 95 11.33 -18.34 -14.80
N THR A 96 12.10 -19.43 -14.85
CA THR A 96 12.86 -19.84 -16.05
C THR A 96 12.09 -20.79 -16.96
N GLY A 97 10.92 -21.27 -16.52
CA GLY A 97 10.08 -22.15 -17.29
C GLY A 97 9.39 -21.44 -18.47
N LYS A 98 8.71 -22.23 -19.28
CA LYS A 98 7.84 -21.74 -20.36
C LYS A 98 6.44 -21.46 -19.81
N GLY A 99 5.72 -20.56 -20.42
CA GLY A 99 4.36 -20.22 -20.08
C GLY A 99 4.13 -18.72 -19.92
N SER A 100 2.88 -18.34 -20.03
CA SER A 100 2.45 -16.95 -19.91
C SER A 100 1.90 -16.64 -18.50
N ILE A 101 1.91 -15.37 -18.12
CA ILE A 101 1.16 -14.86 -16.98
C ILE A 101 -0.20 -14.38 -17.49
N VAL A 102 -1.27 -15.00 -17.03
CA VAL A 102 -2.62 -14.62 -17.42
C VAL A 102 -3.27 -13.82 -16.30
N ILE A 103 -3.72 -12.60 -16.60
CA ILE A 103 -4.39 -11.72 -15.65
C ILE A 103 -5.86 -11.56 -16.03
N ILE A 104 -6.74 -12.14 -15.22
CA ILE A 104 -8.19 -11.99 -15.36
C ILE A 104 -8.62 -10.73 -14.62
N GLY A 105 -9.27 -9.80 -15.34
CA GLY A 105 -9.48 -8.44 -14.87
C GLY A 105 -8.31 -7.51 -15.23
N GLY A 106 -7.43 -7.92 -16.16
CA GLY A 106 -6.24 -7.18 -16.58
C GLY A 106 -6.51 -5.78 -17.15
N ASN A 107 -7.75 -5.46 -17.51
CA ASN A 107 -8.18 -4.11 -17.92
C ASN A 107 -8.42 -3.18 -16.73
N GLY A 108 -8.56 -3.71 -15.50
CA GLY A 108 -8.67 -2.93 -14.27
C GLY A 108 -7.34 -2.26 -13.91
N GLN A 109 -7.38 -1.29 -13.02
CA GLN A 109 -6.19 -0.52 -12.63
C GLN A 109 -5.12 -1.42 -11.98
N MET A 110 -5.51 -2.27 -11.03
CA MET A 110 -4.59 -3.21 -10.37
C MET A 110 -4.06 -4.25 -11.37
N GLY A 111 -4.91 -4.80 -12.24
CA GLY A 111 -4.50 -5.72 -13.29
C GLY A 111 -3.46 -5.11 -14.24
N ARG A 112 -3.63 -3.86 -14.65
CA ARG A 112 -2.67 -3.12 -15.49
C ARG A 112 -1.34 -2.87 -14.79
N LEU A 113 -1.36 -2.52 -13.51
CA LEU A 113 -0.14 -2.34 -12.71
C LEU A 113 0.71 -3.61 -12.72
N PHE A 114 0.11 -4.75 -12.38
CA PHE A 114 0.84 -6.02 -12.35
C PHE A 114 1.20 -6.54 -13.74
N ALA A 115 0.35 -6.33 -14.76
CA ALA A 115 0.70 -6.63 -16.14
C ALA A 115 1.96 -5.90 -16.59
N ARG A 116 2.08 -4.60 -16.26
CA ARG A 116 3.29 -3.81 -16.51
C ARG A 116 4.51 -4.39 -15.79
N LEU A 117 4.41 -4.72 -14.51
CA LEU A 117 5.53 -5.26 -13.73
C LEU A 117 6.02 -6.61 -14.27
N PHE A 118 5.11 -7.51 -14.62
CA PHE A 118 5.48 -8.77 -15.26
C PHE A 118 6.12 -8.54 -16.64
N THR A 119 5.59 -7.63 -17.45
CA THR A 119 6.18 -7.28 -18.75
C THR A 119 7.58 -6.69 -18.59
N LEU A 120 7.79 -5.79 -17.65
CA LEU A 120 9.12 -5.23 -17.32
C LEU A 120 10.11 -6.29 -16.80
N SER A 121 9.60 -7.41 -16.29
CA SER A 121 10.40 -8.56 -15.87
C SER A 121 10.62 -9.60 -17.01
N GLY A 122 10.19 -9.30 -18.23
CA GLY A 122 10.40 -10.18 -19.38
C GLY A 122 9.45 -11.38 -19.46
N TYR A 123 8.29 -11.33 -18.78
CA TYR A 123 7.24 -12.34 -18.93
C TYR A 123 6.34 -12.03 -20.11
N THR A 124 5.84 -13.09 -20.78
CA THR A 124 4.71 -12.97 -21.68
C THR A 124 3.44 -12.81 -20.86
N VAL A 125 2.74 -11.69 -21.03
CA VAL A 125 1.51 -11.40 -20.29
C VAL A 125 0.32 -11.44 -21.23
N LYS A 126 -0.73 -12.17 -20.82
CA LYS A 126 -2.02 -12.21 -21.48
C LYS A 126 -3.09 -11.68 -20.52
N THR A 127 -4.07 -10.94 -21.02
CA THR A 127 -5.13 -10.37 -20.17
C THR A 127 -6.50 -10.83 -20.65
N LEU A 128 -7.38 -11.14 -19.69
CA LEU A 128 -8.78 -11.45 -19.93
C LEU A 128 -9.67 -10.44 -19.20
N GLY A 129 -10.73 -10.02 -19.85
CA GLY A 129 -11.79 -9.19 -19.27
C GLY A 129 -13.15 -9.78 -19.54
N SER A 130 -14.23 -9.15 -19.07
CA SER A 130 -15.61 -9.66 -19.24
C SER A 130 -15.97 -9.97 -20.69
N LYS A 131 -15.48 -9.16 -21.64
CA LYS A 131 -15.76 -9.34 -23.08
C LYS A 131 -14.95 -10.48 -23.73
N THR A 132 -13.83 -10.87 -23.14
CA THR A 132 -12.90 -11.86 -23.70
C THR A 132 -12.85 -13.16 -22.90
N MET A 133 -13.68 -13.30 -21.86
CA MET A 133 -13.70 -14.49 -21.00
C MET A 133 -14.05 -15.78 -21.75
N HIS A 134 -14.78 -15.69 -22.87
CA HIS A 134 -15.04 -16.82 -23.76
C HIS A 134 -13.78 -17.45 -24.39
N GLN A 135 -12.66 -16.73 -24.41
CA GLN A 135 -11.35 -17.20 -24.88
C GLN A 135 -10.50 -17.83 -23.77
N ALA A 136 -11.03 -17.93 -22.54
CA ALA A 136 -10.25 -18.35 -21.38
C ALA A 136 -9.57 -19.70 -21.58
N ALA A 137 -10.24 -20.69 -22.17
CA ALA A 137 -9.69 -22.03 -22.38
C ALA A 137 -8.41 -22.01 -23.24
N GLU A 138 -8.39 -21.21 -24.30
CA GLU A 138 -7.23 -21.06 -25.18
C GLU A 138 -6.11 -20.26 -24.48
N VAL A 139 -6.49 -19.17 -23.80
CA VAL A 139 -5.52 -18.24 -23.19
C VAL A 139 -4.77 -18.84 -22.01
N VAL A 140 -5.43 -19.70 -21.19
CA VAL A 140 -4.79 -20.32 -20.02
C VAL A 140 -4.08 -21.65 -20.33
N ALA A 141 -4.19 -22.18 -21.53
CA ALA A 141 -3.67 -23.50 -21.88
C ALA A 141 -2.15 -23.64 -21.67
N ASP A 142 -1.40 -22.54 -21.77
CA ASP A 142 0.05 -22.46 -21.55
C ASP A 142 0.43 -21.59 -20.33
N ALA A 143 -0.51 -21.31 -19.43
CA ALA A 143 -0.27 -20.39 -18.32
C ALA A 143 0.67 -20.98 -17.28
N ALA A 144 1.72 -20.25 -16.91
CA ALA A 144 2.54 -20.51 -15.72
C ALA A 144 1.87 -19.97 -14.44
N ALA A 145 1.08 -18.91 -14.57
CA ALA A 145 0.25 -18.39 -13.49
C ALA A 145 -1.01 -17.73 -14.03
N VAL A 146 -2.12 -17.93 -13.32
CA VAL A 146 -3.40 -17.24 -13.53
C VAL A 146 -3.69 -16.39 -12.30
N ILE A 147 -3.84 -15.09 -12.51
CA ILE A 147 -4.05 -14.08 -11.46
C ILE A 147 -5.44 -13.47 -11.63
N VAL A 148 -6.30 -13.62 -10.64
CA VAL A 148 -7.67 -13.09 -10.65
C VAL A 148 -7.69 -11.73 -9.95
N THR A 149 -8.00 -10.66 -10.72
CA THR A 149 -8.01 -9.27 -10.24
C THR A 149 -9.35 -8.58 -10.49
N VAL A 150 -10.42 -9.35 -10.43
CA VAL A 150 -11.79 -8.87 -10.64
C VAL A 150 -12.39 -8.31 -9.33
N PRO A 151 -13.54 -7.59 -9.38
CA PRO A 151 -14.22 -7.11 -8.18
C PRO A 151 -14.49 -8.23 -7.15
N ILE A 152 -14.49 -7.87 -5.87
CA ILE A 152 -14.60 -8.83 -4.73
C ILE A 152 -15.79 -9.75 -4.89
N ASN A 153 -16.96 -9.18 -5.21
CA ASN A 153 -18.23 -9.89 -5.36
C ASN A 153 -18.28 -10.85 -6.58
N LYS A 154 -17.32 -10.76 -7.50
CA LYS A 154 -17.22 -11.61 -8.69
C LYS A 154 -16.09 -12.65 -8.60
N THR A 155 -15.20 -12.53 -7.63
CA THR A 155 -13.96 -13.33 -7.58
C THR A 155 -14.24 -14.83 -7.51
N CYS A 156 -15.10 -15.28 -6.60
CA CYS A 156 -15.40 -16.71 -6.48
C CYS A 156 -16.12 -17.26 -7.72
N GLU A 157 -17.11 -16.54 -8.25
CA GLU A 157 -17.82 -16.90 -9.47
C GLU A 157 -16.85 -17.08 -10.66
N ILE A 158 -15.92 -16.15 -10.86
CA ILE A 158 -14.94 -16.22 -11.94
C ILE A 158 -13.98 -17.40 -11.73
N ILE A 159 -13.52 -17.65 -10.50
CA ILE A 159 -12.67 -18.81 -10.19
C ILE A 159 -13.39 -20.12 -10.54
N GLU A 160 -14.65 -20.25 -10.17
CA GLU A 160 -15.47 -21.45 -10.47
C GLU A 160 -15.66 -21.69 -11.98
N GLN A 161 -15.77 -20.61 -12.75
CA GLN A 161 -15.95 -20.65 -14.20
C GLN A 161 -14.65 -20.87 -14.99
N LEU A 162 -13.46 -20.87 -14.35
CA LEU A 162 -12.21 -21.10 -15.04
C LEU A 162 -12.21 -22.45 -15.76
N PRO A 163 -11.66 -22.55 -16.96
CA PRO A 163 -11.38 -23.84 -17.58
C PRO A 163 -10.31 -24.60 -16.78
N PRO A 164 -10.08 -25.90 -17.05
CA PRO A 164 -8.95 -26.63 -16.49
C PRO A 164 -7.63 -25.90 -16.78
N LEU A 165 -6.80 -25.77 -15.74
CA LEU A 165 -5.47 -25.15 -15.81
C LEU A 165 -4.38 -26.24 -15.91
N PRO A 166 -3.21 -25.94 -16.47
CA PRO A 166 -2.05 -26.82 -16.36
C PRO A 166 -1.74 -27.18 -14.91
N ASN A 167 -1.32 -28.42 -14.65
CA ASN A 167 -1.11 -28.92 -13.27
C ASN A 167 -0.06 -28.13 -12.47
N ASP A 168 0.90 -27.52 -13.16
CA ASP A 168 1.97 -26.70 -12.59
C ASP A 168 1.66 -25.19 -12.60
N CYS A 169 0.51 -24.80 -13.15
CA CYS A 169 0.05 -23.42 -13.19
C CYS A 169 -0.31 -22.93 -11.80
N ILE A 170 0.21 -21.78 -11.39
CA ILE A 170 -0.19 -21.13 -10.14
C ILE A 170 -1.57 -20.47 -10.34
N LEU A 171 -2.53 -20.79 -9.46
CA LEU A 171 -3.77 -20.03 -9.37
C LEU A 171 -3.72 -19.12 -8.14
N THR A 172 -3.94 -17.81 -8.37
CA THR A 172 -3.91 -16.78 -7.33
C THR A 172 -4.94 -15.68 -7.58
N ASP A 173 -5.27 -14.94 -6.51
CA ASP A 173 -6.17 -13.79 -6.54
C ASP A 173 -5.55 -12.57 -5.84
N PHE A 174 -6.11 -11.37 -6.08
CA PHE A 174 -5.70 -10.12 -5.41
C PHE A 174 -6.83 -9.50 -4.56
N THR A 175 -7.80 -10.29 -4.20
CA THR A 175 -8.98 -9.83 -3.48
C THR A 175 -8.66 -9.37 -2.05
N SER A 176 -9.43 -8.42 -1.52
CA SER A 176 -9.28 -7.92 -0.14
C SER A 176 -9.75 -8.90 0.94
N ILE A 177 -10.38 -10.01 0.59
CA ILE A 177 -10.75 -11.13 1.47
C ILE A 177 -10.01 -12.38 1.02
N LYS A 178 -9.69 -13.29 1.96
CA LYS A 178 -8.87 -14.46 1.64
C LYS A 178 -9.57 -15.80 1.84
N VAL A 179 -10.41 -15.96 2.86
CA VAL A 179 -11.01 -17.26 3.18
C VAL A 179 -11.79 -17.84 2.02
N LYS A 180 -12.77 -17.11 1.50
CA LYS A 180 -13.65 -17.61 0.43
C LYS A 180 -12.90 -17.79 -0.91
N PRO A 181 -12.13 -16.81 -1.42
CA PRO A 181 -11.37 -16.99 -2.66
C PRO A 181 -10.35 -18.12 -2.59
N LEU A 182 -9.62 -18.26 -1.49
CA LEU A 182 -8.65 -19.34 -1.32
C LEU A 182 -9.33 -20.72 -1.36
N GLN A 183 -10.47 -20.88 -0.69
CA GLN A 183 -11.27 -22.11 -0.74
C GLN A 183 -11.77 -22.42 -2.16
N ALA A 184 -12.27 -21.40 -2.88
CA ALA A 184 -12.71 -21.56 -4.27
C ALA A 184 -11.57 -22.00 -5.18
N MET A 185 -10.37 -21.37 -5.05
CA MET A 185 -9.20 -21.76 -5.80
C MET A 185 -8.73 -23.18 -5.50
N LEU A 186 -8.72 -23.58 -4.22
CA LEU A 186 -8.33 -24.93 -3.79
C LEU A 186 -9.30 -26.02 -4.29
N ALA A 187 -10.60 -25.69 -4.38
CA ALA A 187 -11.60 -26.60 -4.93
C ALA A 187 -11.50 -26.71 -6.47
N LYS A 188 -11.19 -25.61 -7.14
CA LYS A 188 -11.16 -25.52 -8.61
C LYS A 188 -9.91 -26.09 -9.22
N HIS A 189 -8.76 -25.91 -8.61
CA HIS A 189 -7.46 -26.26 -9.17
C HIS A 189 -6.71 -27.25 -8.29
N THR A 190 -6.10 -28.27 -8.88
CA THR A 190 -5.33 -29.30 -8.16
C THR A 190 -3.85 -28.96 -8.00
N GLY A 191 -3.34 -28.02 -8.78
CA GLY A 191 -1.96 -27.51 -8.74
C GLY A 191 -1.70 -26.48 -7.64
N PRO A 192 -0.64 -25.68 -7.79
CA PRO A 192 -0.23 -24.68 -6.79
C PRO A 192 -1.25 -23.53 -6.66
N VAL A 193 -1.57 -23.21 -5.41
CA VAL A 193 -2.55 -22.16 -5.05
C VAL A 193 -1.98 -21.27 -3.95
N VAL A 194 -2.09 -19.96 -4.11
CA VAL A 194 -1.78 -18.95 -3.10
C VAL A 194 -2.76 -17.78 -3.19
N GLY A 195 -3.28 -17.32 -2.06
CA GLY A 195 -4.07 -16.09 -2.01
C GLY A 195 -3.15 -14.90 -1.79
N LEU A 196 -3.27 -13.84 -2.58
CA LEU A 196 -2.50 -12.60 -2.46
C LEU A 196 -3.41 -11.43 -2.16
N HIS A 197 -2.91 -10.46 -1.40
CA HIS A 197 -3.61 -9.19 -1.17
C HIS A 197 -2.61 -8.04 -1.18
N PRO A 198 -2.48 -7.27 -2.28
CA PRO A 198 -1.76 -6.01 -2.29
C PRO A 198 -2.44 -5.00 -1.36
N MET A 199 -1.72 -4.54 -0.31
CA MET A 199 -2.24 -3.62 0.70
C MET A 199 -2.13 -2.15 0.27
N PHE A 200 -2.24 -1.87 -1.01
CA PHE A 200 -2.09 -0.55 -1.62
C PHE A 200 -3.02 -0.38 -2.82
N GLY A 201 -3.30 0.85 -3.18
CA GLY A 201 -4.04 1.19 -4.40
C GLY A 201 -3.16 1.14 -5.65
N PRO A 202 -3.76 1.15 -6.84
CA PRO A 202 -3.04 1.06 -8.13
C PRO A 202 -2.24 2.33 -8.49
N ASP A 203 -2.40 3.40 -7.73
CA ASP A 203 -1.78 4.71 -7.91
C ASP A 203 -0.35 4.81 -7.34
N VAL A 204 0.25 3.69 -6.93
CA VAL A 204 1.63 3.66 -6.45
C VAL A 204 2.64 3.72 -7.61
N PRO A 205 3.73 4.50 -7.49
CA PRO A 205 4.72 4.63 -8.56
C PRO A 205 5.58 3.37 -8.74
N ASN A 206 5.78 2.59 -7.68
CA ASN A 206 6.52 1.33 -7.63
C ASN A 206 6.11 0.53 -6.39
N LEU A 207 6.64 -0.69 -6.22
CA LEU A 207 6.32 -1.54 -5.08
C LEU A 207 7.31 -1.43 -3.91
N ALA A 208 8.32 -0.56 -3.98
CA ALA A 208 9.24 -0.37 -2.87
C ALA A 208 8.50 0.01 -1.58
N LYS A 209 8.70 -0.79 -0.53
CA LYS A 209 8.03 -0.68 0.79
C LYS A 209 6.53 -0.98 0.80
N GLN A 210 5.91 -1.27 -0.33
CA GLN A 210 4.50 -1.70 -0.36
C GLN A 210 4.37 -3.10 0.24
N VAL A 211 3.27 -3.33 0.94
CA VAL A 211 3.00 -4.63 1.56
C VAL A 211 2.12 -5.47 0.63
N ILE A 212 2.53 -6.71 0.40
CA ILE A 212 1.69 -7.74 -0.20
C ILE A 212 1.54 -8.85 0.83
N VAL A 213 0.32 -9.08 1.27
CA VAL A 213 0.00 -10.21 2.15
C VAL A 213 -0.21 -11.44 1.29
N TYR A 214 0.28 -12.61 1.75
CA TYR A 214 -0.01 -13.87 1.10
C TYR A 214 -0.50 -14.93 2.09
N CYS A 215 -1.52 -15.67 1.68
CA CYS A 215 -2.11 -16.77 2.42
C CYS A 215 -1.79 -18.07 1.68
N GLN A 216 -1.14 -18.99 2.39
CA GLN A 216 -0.70 -20.26 1.79
C GLN A 216 -1.91 -21.15 1.47
N GLY A 217 -1.89 -21.71 0.27
CA GLY A 217 -2.85 -22.70 -0.16
C GLY A 217 -2.20 -24.07 -0.35
N ARG A 218 -1.83 -24.41 -1.58
CA ARG A 218 -1.28 -25.73 -1.95
C ARG A 218 0.06 -25.57 -2.66
N TYR A 219 1.03 -26.45 -2.38
CA TYR A 219 2.35 -26.55 -2.99
C TYR A 219 3.17 -25.25 -2.95
N PRO A 220 3.53 -24.76 -1.75
CA PRO A 220 4.23 -23.49 -1.57
C PRO A 220 5.57 -23.43 -2.31
N GLU A 221 6.27 -24.54 -2.47
CA GLU A 221 7.51 -24.63 -3.22
C GLU A 221 7.36 -24.29 -4.71
N GLN A 222 6.18 -24.56 -5.28
CA GLN A 222 5.93 -24.33 -6.70
C GLN A 222 5.57 -22.88 -7.01
N TYR A 223 5.02 -22.12 -6.05
CA TYR A 223 4.75 -20.69 -6.24
C TYR A 223 5.81 -19.76 -5.62
N GLN A 224 6.89 -20.32 -5.06
CA GLN A 224 7.93 -19.50 -4.44
C GLN A 224 8.56 -18.49 -5.39
N TRP A 225 8.68 -18.82 -6.68
CA TRP A 225 9.18 -17.90 -7.70
C TRP A 225 8.30 -16.65 -7.86
N LEU A 226 6.97 -16.79 -7.71
CA LEU A 226 6.04 -15.66 -7.81
C LEU A 226 6.21 -14.72 -6.61
N ILE A 227 6.37 -15.27 -5.41
CA ILE A 227 6.67 -14.53 -4.18
C ILE A 227 8.01 -13.80 -4.32
N GLU A 228 9.04 -14.48 -4.82
CA GLU A 228 10.36 -13.88 -5.03
C GLU A 228 10.34 -12.79 -6.09
N GLN A 229 9.57 -12.96 -7.18
CA GLN A 229 9.41 -11.92 -8.19
C GLN A 229 8.83 -10.64 -7.58
N MET A 230 7.84 -10.75 -6.70
CA MET A 230 7.27 -9.59 -6.01
C MET A 230 8.26 -8.95 -5.03
N ARG A 231 9.14 -9.74 -4.41
CA ARG A 231 10.22 -9.23 -3.55
C ARG A 231 11.24 -8.44 -4.38
N ILE A 232 11.61 -8.93 -5.55
CA ILE A 232 12.50 -8.21 -6.48
C ILE A 232 11.90 -6.86 -6.89
N TRP A 233 10.58 -6.75 -7.07
CA TRP A 233 9.89 -5.47 -7.30
C TRP A 233 9.91 -4.53 -6.09
N GLY A 234 10.46 -4.96 -4.94
CA GLY A 234 10.60 -4.17 -3.72
C GLY A 234 9.47 -4.32 -2.71
N ALA A 235 8.51 -5.22 -2.95
CA ALA A 235 7.41 -5.44 -2.03
C ALA A 235 7.86 -6.12 -0.73
N ASN A 236 7.25 -5.72 0.39
CA ASN A 236 7.32 -6.40 1.66
C ASN A 236 6.29 -7.54 1.70
N LEU A 237 6.76 -8.79 1.70
CA LEU A 237 5.90 -9.97 1.68
C LEU A 237 5.58 -10.41 3.12
N CYS A 238 4.29 -10.50 3.45
CA CYS A 238 3.80 -10.89 4.77
C CYS A 238 2.95 -12.17 4.66
N ALA A 239 3.42 -13.27 5.23
CA ALA A 239 2.66 -14.52 5.32
C ALA A 239 1.70 -14.47 6.50
N ILE A 240 0.45 -14.85 6.29
CA ILE A 240 -0.56 -14.95 7.36
C ILE A 240 -1.61 -16.01 7.00
N ASP A 241 -2.26 -16.59 8.01
CA ASP A 241 -3.43 -17.44 7.80
C ASP A 241 -4.61 -16.64 7.23
N ALA A 242 -5.41 -17.26 6.35
CA ALA A 242 -6.53 -16.59 5.67
C ALA A 242 -7.61 -16.06 6.64
N LYS A 243 -7.89 -16.77 7.73
CA LYS A 243 -8.87 -16.34 8.74
C LYS A 243 -8.35 -15.17 9.56
N GLU A 244 -7.07 -15.22 9.97
CA GLU A 244 -6.44 -14.09 10.67
C GLU A 244 -6.31 -12.87 9.75
N HIS A 245 -6.02 -13.08 8.45
CA HIS A 245 -6.06 -12.01 7.45
C HIS A 245 -7.43 -11.32 7.45
N ASP A 246 -8.52 -12.08 7.23
CA ASP A 246 -9.87 -11.51 7.11
C ASP A 246 -10.31 -10.81 8.41
N LYS A 247 -9.91 -11.36 9.57
CA LYS A 247 -10.11 -10.71 10.87
C LYS A 247 -9.39 -9.36 10.97
N CYS A 248 -8.13 -9.28 10.53
CA CYS A 248 -7.40 -8.01 10.48
C CYS A 248 -8.06 -7.02 9.51
N MET A 249 -8.50 -7.49 8.34
CA MET A 249 -9.14 -6.63 7.32
C MET A 249 -10.49 -6.09 7.78
N SER A 250 -11.18 -6.77 8.69
CA SER A 250 -12.39 -6.21 9.31
C SER A 250 -12.13 -4.89 10.04
N PHE A 251 -10.94 -4.72 10.66
CA PHE A 251 -10.52 -3.46 11.30
C PHE A 251 -9.85 -2.50 10.30
N ILE A 252 -8.85 -3.00 9.55
CA ILE A 252 -7.99 -2.18 8.69
C ILE A 252 -8.78 -1.59 7.52
N GLN A 253 -9.73 -2.32 6.99
CA GLN A 253 -10.51 -1.92 5.82
C GLN A 253 -11.98 -1.66 6.18
N ALA A 254 -12.74 -2.67 6.60
CA ALA A 254 -14.19 -2.52 6.71
C ALA A 254 -14.59 -1.45 7.73
N LEU A 255 -14.16 -1.56 8.97
CA LEU A 255 -14.51 -0.59 10.03
C LEU A 255 -13.93 0.80 9.73
N ARG A 256 -12.67 0.88 9.35
CA ARG A 256 -12.03 2.17 9.03
C ARG A 256 -12.72 2.89 7.88
N HIS A 257 -13.06 2.17 6.79
CA HIS A 257 -13.77 2.80 5.65
C HIS A 257 -15.21 3.18 6.04
N PHE A 258 -15.89 2.35 6.82
CA PHE A 258 -17.21 2.67 7.32
C PHE A 258 -17.22 3.93 8.20
N THR A 259 -16.26 4.09 9.09
CA THR A 259 -16.16 5.30 9.94
C THR A 259 -15.89 6.55 9.11
N SER A 260 -14.98 6.50 8.13
CA SER A 260 -14.72 7.61 7.21
C SER A 260 -15.95 7.96 6.37
N PHE A 261 -16.66 6.94 5.85
CA PHE A 261 -17.91 7.11 5.11
C PHE A 261 -18.98 7.79 5.99
N SER A 262 -19.20 7.27 7.20
CA SER A 262 -20.20 7.81 8.13
C SER A 262 -19.90 9.25 8.53
N TYR A 263 -18.62 9.58 8.76
CA TYR A 263 -18.20 10.93 9.08
C TYR A 263 -18.44 11.88 7.90
N GLY A 264 -18.09 11.50 6.68
CA GLY A 264 -18.37 12.32 5.49
C GLY A 264 -19.86 12.53 5.24
N VAL A 265 -20.69 11.48 5.43
CA VAL A 265 -22.15 11.61 5.36
C VAL A 265 -22.68 12.57 6.44
N ASN A 266 -22.13 12.52 7.66
CA ASN A 266 -22.51 13.45 8.72
C ASN A 266 -22.17 14.89 8.37
N LEU A 267 -20.95 15.17 7.90
CA LEU A 267 -20.55 16.53 7.46
C LEU A 267 -21.50 17.08 6.38
N GLN A 268 -21.86 16.24 5.43
CA GLN A 268 -22.77 16.63 4.35
C GLN A 268 -24.18 16.94 4.89
N ARG A 269 -24.70 16.14 5.82
CA ARG A 269 -26.03 16.35 6.42
C ARG A 269 -26.11 17.57 7.32
N GLU A 270 -25.02 17.88 8.01
CA GLU A 270 -24.87 19.12 8.83
C GLU A 270 -24.55 20.36 7.99
N HIS A 271 -24.48 20.20 6.64
CA HIS A 271 -24.15 21.30 5.72
C HIS A 271 -22.83 22.01 6.10
N ALA A 272 -21.83 21.25 6.53
CA ALA A 272 -20.55 21.81 6.94
C ALA A 272 -19.85 22.53 5.78
N ASP A 273 -19.39 23.75 6.04
CA ASP A 273 -18.63 24.55 5.05
C ASP A 273 -17.18 24.06 5.00
N LEU A 274 -16.83 23.35 3.93
CA LEU A 274 -15.50 22.76 3.76
C LEU A 274 -14.38 23.80 3.67
N GLU A 275 -14.61 24.95 3.03
CA GLU A 275 -13.60 26.01 2.93
C GLU A 275 -13.30 26.60 4.31
N GLN A 276 -14.34 26.83 5.10
CA GLN A 276 -14.21 27.33 6.46
C GLN A 276 -13.53 26.29 7.36
N LEU A 277 -13.90 25.00 7.24
CA LEU A 277 -13.25 23.93 7.99
C LEU A 277 -11.76 23.80 7.65
N ILE A 278 -11.38 23.89 6.38
CA ILE A 278 -9.98 23.86 5.95
C ILE A 278 -9.22 25.07 6.47
N THR A 279 -9.79 26.28 6.35
CA THR A 279 -9.16 27.53 6.80
C THR A 279 -8.87 27.53 8.28
N LEU A 280 -9.80 27.03 9.10
CA LEU A 280 -9.70 27.01 10.56
C LEU A 280 -9.02 25.74 11.10
N SER A 281 -8.66 24.79 10.22
CA SER A 281 -8.17 23.48 10.64
C SER A 281 -6.78 23.52 11.25
N SER A 282 -6.59 22.71 12.31
CA SER A 282 -5.26 22.27 12.72
C SER A 282 -4.69 21.28 11.68
N PRO A 283 -3.35 21.09 11.63
CA PRO A 283 -2.75 20.09 10.74
C PRO A 283 -3.31 18.67 10.95
N ILE A 284 -3.67 18.28 12.16
CA ILE A 284 -4.30 16.99 12.48
C ILE A 284 -5.65 16.87 11.79
N TYR A 285 -6.53 17.86 11.98
CA TYR A 285 -7.88 17.84 11.39
C TYR A 285 -7.82 17.85 9.86
N ARG A 286 -6.88 18.64 9.31
CA ARG A 286 -6.66 18.67 7.84
C ARG A 286 -6.30 17.29 7.29
N LEU A 287 -5.37 16.57 7.93
CA LEU A 287 -5.02 15.20 7.53
C LEU A 287 -6.22 14.25 7.61
N GLU A 288 -7.01 14.33 8.68
CA GLU A 288 -8.22 13.53 8.84
C GLU A 288 -9.24 13.82 7.73
N LEU A 289 -9.52 15.10 7.47
CA LEU A 289 -10.45 15.52 6.41
C LEU A 289 -9.96 15.09 5.02
N MET A 290 -8.65 15.17 4.74
CA MET A 290 -8.06 14.68 3.49
C MET A 290 -8.28 13.15 3.33
N MET A 291 -8.16 12.37 4.40
CA MET A 291 -8.39 10.92 4.34
C MET A 291 -9.87 10.59 4.12
N VAL A 292 -10.78 11.37 4.69
CA VAL A 292 -12.22 11.27 4.41
C VAL A 292 -12.52 11.64 2.96
N GLY A 293 -12.04 12.78 2.48
CA GLY A 293 -12.22 13.24 1.10
C GLY A 293 -11.65 12.26 0.07
N ARG A 294 -10.47 11.67 0.36
CA ARG A 294 -9.86 10.65 -0.50
C ARG A 294 -10.78 9.43 -0.72
N LEU A 295 -11.56 9.03 0.27
CA LEU A 295 -12.53 7.93 0.11
C LEU A 295 -13.60 8.29 -0.91
N PHE A 296 -14.16 9.49 -0.83
CA PHE A 296 -15.24 9.95 -1.73
C PHE A 296 -14.77 10.31 -3.14
N ALA A 297 -13.46 10.45 -3.36
CA ALA A 297 -12.86 10.66 -4.68
C ALA A 297 -12.62 9.35 -5.46
N GLN A 298 -12.98 8.20 -4.90
CA GLN A 298 -12.73 6.88 -5.50
C GLN A 298 -14.05 6.15 -5.83
N ASP A 299 -13.94 4.93 -6.39
CA ASP A 299 -15.10 4.14 -6.80
C ASP A 299 -15.96 3.72 -5.61
N PRO A 300 -17.22 4.17 -5.51
CA PRO A 300 -18.11 3.82 -4.41
C PRO A 300 -18.45 2.33 -4.35
N VAL A 301 -18.47 1.63 -5.49
CA VAL A 301 -18.77 0.20 -5.55
C VAL A 301 -17.69 -0.60 -4.86
N LEU A 302 -16.42 -0.25 -5.10
CA LEU A 302 -15.28 -0.90 -4.43
C LEU A 302 -15.39 -0.80 -2.90
N TYR A 303 -15.71 0.38 -2.38
CA TYR A 303 -15.81 0.58 -0.93
C TYR A 303 -17.03 -0.12 -0.32
N ALA A 304 -18.15 -0.14 -1.03
CA ALA A 304 -19.33 -0.91 -0.62
C ALA A 304 -19.00 -2.41 -0.55
N ASP A 305 -18.34 -2.94 -1.57
CA ASP A 305 -17.92 -4.35 -1.61
C ASP A 305 -16.95 -4.70 -0.48
N ILE A 306 -15.97 -3.82 -0.16
CA ILE A 306 -15.03 -4.03 0.95
C ILE A 306 -15.76 -4.03 2.31
N ILE A 307 -16.61 -3.04 2.56
CA ILE A 307 -17.31 -2.89 3.84
C ILE A 307 -18.27 -4.07 4.07
N MET A 308 -18.99 -4.47 3.02
CA MET A 308 -20.03 -5.50 3.08
C MET A 308 -19.53 -6.92 2.73
N ALA A 309 -18.21 -7.13 2.60
CA ALA A 309 -17.61 -8.37 2.11
C ALA A 309 -17.95 -9.61 2.95
N SER A 310 -18.29 -9.44 4.24
CA SER A 310 -18.59 -10.55 5.15
C SER A 310 -19.55 -10.15 6.27
N ASP A 311 -20.28 -11.15 6.80
CA ASP A 311 -21.12 -10.96 7.99
C ASP A 311 -20.27 -10.50 9.21
N ALA A 312 -19.03 -10.96 9.31
CA ALA A 312 -18.11 -10.57 10.37
C ALA A 312 -17.83 -9.06 10.37
N ASN A 313 -17.71 -8.45 9.19
CA ASN A 313 -17.55 -6.99 9.04
C ASN A 313 -18.79 -6.25 9.55
N ILE A 314 -19.99 -6.73 9.17
CA ILE A 314 -21.28 -6.14 9.59
C ILE A 314 -21.42 -6.22 11.10
N GLU A 315 -21.12 -7.37 11.69
CA GLU A 315 -21.21 -7.57 13.14
C GLU A 315 -20.15 -6.71 13.90
N LEU A 316 -18.96 -6.51 13.36
CA LEU A 316 -17.98 -5.60 13.94
C LEU A 316 -18.49 -4.15 13.92
N ILE A 317 -19.07 -3.71 12.80
CA ILE A 317 -19.65 -2.38 12.66
C ILE A 317 -20.81 -2.16 13.64
N LYS A 318 -21.67 -3.16 13.85
CA LYS A 318 -22.75 -3.10 14.85
C LYS A 318 -22.20 -2.95 16.28
N ARG A 319 -21.17 -3.72 16.63
CA ARG A 319 -20.51 -3.57 17.95
C ARG A 319 -19.87 -2.18 18.11
N TYR A 320 -19.25 -1.66 17.05
CA TYR A 320 -18.71 -0.30 17.06
C TYR A 320 -19.81 0.74 17.27
N TYR A 321 -20.96 0.62 16.60
CA TYR A 321 -22.12 1.49 16.79
C TYR A 321 -22.63 1.44 18.24
N GLN A 322 -22.70 0.28 18.84
CA GLN A 322 -23.11 0.12 20.24
C GLN A 322 -22.11 0.81 21.20
N CYS A 323 -20.79 0.60 20.95
CA CYS A 323 -19.74 1.28 21.72
C CYS A 323 -19.83 2.80 21.58
N PHE A 324 -20.01 3.30 20.35
CA PHE A 324 -20.19 4.72 20.08
C PHE A 324 -21.39 5.30 20.84
N GLY A 325 -22.53 4.60 20.81
CA GLY A 325 -23.72 5.00 21.55
C GLY A 325 -23.51 5.05 23.08
N GLN A 326 -22.69 4.17 23.64
CA GLN A 326 -22.31 4.23 25.06
C GLN A 326 -21.45 5.46 25.36
N MET A 327 -20.52 5.82 24.46
CA MET A 327 -19.72 7.04 24.62
C MET A 327 -20.57 8.30 24.50
N VAL A 328 -21.57 8.33 23.62
CA VAL A 328 -22.54 9.45 23.51
C VAL A 328 -23.27 9.65 24.85
N LYS A 329 -23.81 8.57 25.45
CA LYS A 329 -24.47 8.66 26.75
C LYS A 329 -23.57 9.20 27.86
N LEU A 330 -22.31 8.82 27.85
CA LEU A 330 -21.31 9.33 28.79
C LEU A 330 -21.15 10.87 28.66
N ILE A 331 -21.11 11.38 27.43
CA ILE A 331 -21.02 12.82 27.14
C ILE A 331 -22.31 13.55 27.55
N GLU A 332 -23.47 12.99 27.26
CA GLU A 332 -24.78 13.53 27.70
C GLU A 332 -24.86 13.67 29.22
N GLN A 333 -24.38 12.68 29.96
CA GLN A 333 -24.33 12.68 31.43
C GLN A 333 -23.23 13.58 31.99
N ARG A 334 -22.35 14.12 31.17
CA ARG A 334 -21.17 14.91 31.55
C ARG A 334 -20.28 14.20 32.58
N ASP A 335 -20.24 12.86 32.54
CA ASP A 335 -19.43 12.05 33.46
C ASP A 335 -17.94 12.10 33.09
N LYS A 336 -17.30 13.18 33.48
CA LYS A 336 -15.87 13.43 33.25
C LYS A 336 -14.98 12.38 33.93
N THR A 337 -15.40 11.86 35.09
CA THR A 337 -14.63 10.84 35.78
C THR A 337 -14.57 9.56 35.00
N LYS A 338 -15.72 9.08 34.53
CA LYS A 338 -15.79 7.87 33.71
C LYS A 338 -15.11 8.03 32.35
N PHE A 339 -15.18 9.22 31.75
CA PHE A 339 -14.43 9.54 30.54
C PHE A 339 -12.93 9.38 30.74
N ILE A 340 -12.37 9.93 31.81
CA ILE A 340 -10.93 9.84 32.13
C ILE A 340 -10.52 8.38 32.42
N GLU A 341 -11.35 7.62 33.13
CA GLU A 341 -11.10 6.19 33.37
C GLU A 341 -10.97 5.44 32.04
N ASN A 342 -11.96 5.55 31.15
CA ASN A 342 -11.94 4.90 29.83
C ASN A 342 -10.73 5.35 29.01
N PHE A 343 -10.39 6.64 29.02
CA PHE A 343 -9.21 7.17 28.34
C PHE A 343 -7.93 6.51 28.85
N ASN A 344 -7.77 6.40 30.16
CA ASN A 344 -6.60 5.77 30.77
C ASN A 344 -6.50 4.27 30.49
N GLU A 345 -7.63 3.56 30.40
CA GLU A 345 -7.67 2.15 30.00
C GLU A 345 -7.17 1.99 28.56
N VAL A 346 -7.62 2.83 27.63
CA VAL A 346 -7.17 2.84 26.23
C VAL A 346 -5.69 3.21 26.16
N THR A 347 -5.23 4.19 26.93
CA THR A 347 -3.80 4.55 26.98
C THR A 347 -2.93 3.38 27.43
N LYS A 348 -3.35 2.62 28.43
CA LYS A 348 -2.64 1.40 28.89
C LYS A 348 -2.61 0.33 27.78
N TRP A 349 -3.72 0.17 27.06
CA TRP A 349 -3.80 -0.77 25.96
C TRP A 349 -2.86 -0.39 24.79
N PHE A 350 -2.77 0.88 24.43
CA PHE A 350 -1.81 1.34 23.42
C PHE A 350 -0.34 1.15 23.88
N GLY A 351 -0.05 1.31 25.18
CA GLY A 351 1.27 1.11 25.75
C GLY A 351 2.35 1.88 24.98
N LYS A 352 3.45 1.19 24.62
CA LYS A 352 4.58 1.78 23.86
C LYS A 352 4.21 2.34 22.48
N TYR A 353 3.09 1.91 21.89
CA TYR A 353 2.65 2.43 20.60
C TYR A 353 2.16 3.88 20.69
N ALA A 354 1.62 4.33 21.82
CA ALA A 354 1.15 5.71 21.99
C ALA A 354 2.30 6.71 21.77
N GLU A 355 3.45 6.51 22.45
CA GLU A 355 4.63 7.35 22.29
C GLU A 355 5.24 7.30 20.90
N ARG A 356 5.26 6.10 20.31
CA ARG A 356 5.74 5.90 18.94
C ARG A 356 4.88 6.67 17.94
N PHE A 357 3.57 6.58 18.04
CA PHE A 357 2.64 7.24 17.13
C PHE A 357 2.63 8.76 17.27
N ILE A 358 2.89 9.30 18.49
CA ILE A 358 3.13 10.75 18.67
C ILE A 358 4.32 11.17 17.79
N LYS A 359 5.46 10.48 17.86
CA LYS A 359 6.67 10.82 17.10
C LYS A 359 6.45 10.69 15.59
N GLU A 360 5.83 9.60 15.15
CA GLU A 360 5.55 9.36 13.73
C GLU A 360 4.57 10.41 13.17
N SER A 361 3.50 10.73 13.91
CA SER A 361 2.53 11.74 13.50
C SER A 361 3.11 13.15 13.43
N GLN A 362 4.03 13.52 14.31
CA GLN A 362 4.70 14.83 14.27
C GLN A 362 5.42 15.08 12.95
N VAL A 363 6.04 14.06 12.35
CA VAL A 363 6.69 14.17 11.03
C VAL A 363 5.66 14.44 9.94
N LEU A 364 4.55 13.69 9.94
CA LEU A 364 3.46 13.88 8.98
C LEU A 364 2.79 15.25 9.10
N LEU A 365 2.61 15.74 10.34
CA LEU A 365 2.01 17.05 10.62
C LEU A 365 2.92 18.20 10.13
N LYS A 366 4.23 18.10 10.28
CA LYS A 366 5.18 19.08 9.71
C LYS A 366 5.04 19.14 8.19
N PHE A 367 5.08 17.99 7.52
CA PHE A 367 4.91 17.91 6.07
C PHE A 367 3.56 18.47 5.59
N ALA A 368 2.46 18.18 6.30
CA ALA A 368 1.15 18.72 5.99
C ALA A 368 1.10 20.25 6.16
N ASN A 369 1.88 20.81 7.08
CA ASN A 369 1.95 22.23 7.33
C ASN A 369 2.81 22.96 6.27
N ASP A 370 3.92 22.35 5.83
CA ASP A 370 4.80 22.91 4.80
C ASP A 370 4.08 23.02 3.42
N ASN A 371 3.07 22.20 3.19
CA ASN A 371 2.24 22.20 1.98
C ASN A 371 0.89 22.93 2.17
N ARG A 372 0.79 23.81 3.16
CA ARG A 372 -0.39 24.67 3.37
C ARG A 372 -0.27 25.90 2.47
N GLU A 373 -1.14 26.00 1.47
CA GLU A 373 -1.34 27.21 0.66
C GLU A 373 -2.08 28.29 1.43
#